data_6a7fdc2eb2eb1b0bda939a0b3b03437e
#
_entry.id   6a7fdc2eb2eb1b0bda939a0b3b03437e
#
_cell.length_a   1.000
_cell.length_b   1.000
_cell.length_c   1.000
_cell.angle_alpha   90.00
_cell.angle_beta   90.00
_cell.angle_gamma   90.00
#
_symmetry.space_group_name_H-M   'P 1'
#
loop_
_entity.id
_entity.type
_entity.pdbx_description
1 polymer ?
#
loop_
_entity_poly.entity_id
_entity_poly.type
_entity_poly.pdbx_seq_one_letter_code
_entity_poly.pdbx_strand_id
1 'polypeptide(L)'
;MNRQTVMENSMVPSTCARPIELYVFIDPLCEDCWSLQPLLRKLQLEYDRYFTLRIALRTSLPSMNLPCIQKNEDALACDKVHPTYPIIAVKAAEFQGKRAGLRFLSKVFEYSFLKSRNVSSFSVLVEIAEKLELDVDEFIRDFSSKNVLRSLQVDVYMAKEMEVDKAATFVFFNGNIEDEGLKVSGLYEYEVYEQILEELVGMTIIPDIPPPLEDLFQRFDVLATNEIADIYNISEKSAERELKKRLLQQYIERITFQDTTLWRKKQL
;
A
#
# COMPACT_ATOMS: atom_id res chain seq x y z
N MET A 1 -4.14 -12.13 -63.91
CA MET A 1 -4.39 -10.91 -63.13
C MET A 1 -4.39 -11.27 -61.64
N ASN A 2 -3.22 -11.19 -61.03
CA ASN A 2 -3.04 -11.50 -59.60
C ASN A 2 -3.24 -10.19 -58.81
N ARG A 3 -4.24 -10.20 -57.91
CA ARG A 3 -4.33 -9.18 -56.83
C ARG A 3 -3.64 -9.74 -55.62
N GLN A 4 -2.46 -9.26 -55.32
CA GLN A 4 -1.80 -9.39 -54.04
C GLN A 4 -2.49 -8.44 -53.03
N THR A 5 -3.12 -9.08 -52.05
CA THR A 5 -3.62 -8.35 -50.85
C THR A 5 -2.42 -8.10 -49.96
N VAL A 6 -2.04 -6.84 -49.86
CA VAL A 6 -1.04 -6.37 -48.91
C VAL A 6 -1.71 -6.40 -47.53
N MET A 7 -1.31 -7.31 -46.66
CA MET A 7 -1.60 -7.25 -45.24
C MET A 7 -0.71 -6.13 -44.66
N GLU A 8 -1.32 -5.01 -44.31
CA GLU A 8 -0.71 -4.01 -43.44
C GLU A 8 -0.53 -4.62 -42.05
N ASN A 9 0.71 -4.96 -41.79
CA ASN A 9 1.18 -5.33 -40.46
C ASN A 9 1.20 -4.02 -39.63
N SER A 10 0.16 -3.79 -38.84
CA SER A 10 0.18 -2.73 -37.83
C SER A 10 1.26 -3.08 -36.80
N MET A 11 2.46 -2.56 -37.04
CA MET A 11 3.51 -2.49 -36.03
C MET A 11 2.97 -1.67 -34.86
N VAL A 12 2.58 -2.32 -33.79
CA VAL A 12 2.50 -1.70 -32.48
C VAL A 12 3.92 -1.24 -32.14
N PRO A 13 4.18 0.06 -31.98
CA PRO A 13 5.49 0.50 -31.57
C PRO A 13 5.73 0.00 -30.15
N SER A 14 6.59 -0.99 -29.99
CA SER A 14 7.16 -1.35 -28.70
C SER A 14 8.20 -0.27 -28.30
N THR A 15 7.73 0.95 -28.08
CA THR A 15 8.44 1.90 -27.27
C THR A 15 8.31 1.40 -25.84
N CYS A 16 9.33 0.71 -25.37
CA CYS A 16 9.54 0.40 -23.97
C CYS A 16 9.77 1.75 -23.27
N ALA A 17 8.68 2.48 -23.01
CA ALA A 17 8.71 3.63 -22.13
C ALA A 17 9.22 3.11 -20.78
N ARG A 18 10.30 3.72 -20.28
CA ARG A 18 10.79 3.36 -18.93
C ARG A 18 9.64 3.59 -17.98
N PRO A 19 9.30 2.58 -17.13
CA PRO A 19 8.20 2.74 -16.21
C PRO A 19 8.45 3.94 -15.30
N ILE A 20 7.40 4.70 -15.04
CA ILE A 20 7.42 5.80 -14.08
C ILE A 20 7.79 5.23 -12.72
N GLU A 21 8.67 5.89 -11.98
CA GLU A 21 8.89 5.56 -10.57
C GLU A 21 7.93 6.40 -9.72
N LEU A 22 7.03 5.70 -9.01
CA LEU A 22 6.05 6.29 -8.11
C LEU A 22 6.45 6.02 -6.67
N TYR A 23 6.88 7.07 -5.97
CA TYR A 23 7.10 7.03 -4.53
C TYR A 23 5.84 7.48 -3.79
N VAL A 24 5.42 6.71 -2.80
CA VAL A 24 4.30 7.07 -1.92
C VAL A 24 4.79 7.10 -0.49
N PHE A 25 4.77 8.30 0.10
CA PHE A 25 5.19 8.53 1.48
C PHE A 25 4.02 8.36 2.43
N ILE A 26 4.12 7.37 3.32
CA ILE A 26 3.04 6.90 4.20
C ILE A 26 3.49 6.96 5.65
N ASP A 27 2.60 7.47 6.52
CA ASP A 27 2.72 7.32 7.98
C ASP A 27 1.70 6.27 8.45
N PRO A 28 2.13 5.19 9.13
CA PRO A 28 1.24 4.16 9.64
C PRO A 28 0.16 4.63 10.64
N LEU A 29 0.32 5.83 11.19
CA LEU A 29 -0.62 6.44 12.14
C LEU A 29 -1.47 7.57 11.53
N CYS A 30 -1.33 7.82 10.24
CA CYS A 30 -2.04 8.89 9.54
C CYS A 30 -3.35 8.38 8.95
N GLU A 31 -4.47 9.04 9.29
CA GLU A 31 -5.81 8.71 8.78
C GLU A 31 -5.93 8.95 7.27
N ASP A 32 -5.32 10.02 6.75
CA ASP A 32 -5.28 10.29 5.31
C ASP A 32 -4.56 9.15 4.56
N CYS A 33 -3.49 8.59 5.16
CA CYS A 33 -2.79 7.43 4.59
C CYS A 33 -3.63 6.16 4.58
N TRP A 34 -4.50 5.99 5.58
CA TRP A 34 -5.49 4.92 5.59
C TRP A 34 -6.53 5.13 4.48
N SER A 35 -7.09 6.33 4.38
CA SER A 35 -8.09 6.70 3.38
C SER A 35 -7.57 6.63 1.94
N LEU A 36 -6.25 6.70 1.77
CA LEU A 36 -5.56 6.55 0.48
C LEU A 36 -5.56 5.11 -0.06
N GLN A 37 -5.70 4.10 0.80
CA GLN A 37 -5.51 2.70 0.41
C GLN A 37 -6.40 2.24 -0.77
N PRO A 38 -7.72 2.57 -0.83
CA PRO A 38 -8.58 2.22 -1.96
C PRO A 38 -8.08 2.79 -3.28
N LEU A 39 -7.71 4.07 -3.29
CA LEU A 39 -7.17 4.76 -4.46
C LEU A 39 -5.89 4.09 -4.97
N LEU A 40 -4.94 3.83 -4.07
CA LEU A 40 -3.66 3.20 -4.41
C LEU A 40 -3.84 1.79 -4.96
N ARG A 41 -4.77 1.01 -4.40
CA ARG A 41 -5.11 -0.34 -4.88
C ARG A 41 -5.72 -0.29 -6.27
N LYS A 42 -6.67 0.62 -6.52
CA LYS A 42 -7.28 0.80 -7.84
C LYS A 42 -6.22 1.19 -8.87
N LEU A 43 -5.36 2.15 -8.55
CA LEU A 43 -4.28 2.60 -9.43
C LEU A 43 -3.33 1.43 -9.80
N GLN A 44 -2.97 0.58 -8.82
CA GLN A 44 -2.16 -0.60 -9.07
C GLN A 44 -2.89 -1.67 -9.89
N LEU A 45 -4.21 -1.82 -9.75
CA LEU A 45 -4.98 -2.80 -10.52
C LEU A 45 -5.12 -2.40 -11.98
N GLU A 46 -5.29 -1.10 -12.25
CA GLU A 46 -5.57 -0.58 -13.58
C GLU A 46 -4.30 -0.22 -14.36
N TYR A 47 -3.22 0.23 -13.67
CA TYR A 47 -2.07 0.86 -14.31
C TYR A 47 -0.70 0.35 -13.87
N ASP A 48 -0.60 -0.80 -13.19
CA ASP A 48 0.66 -1.38 -12.66
C ASP A 48 1.78 -1.48 -13.73
N ARG A 49 1.43 -1.66 -15.00
CA ARG A 49 2.39 -1.74 -16.11
C ARG A 49 3.06 -0.42 -16.47
N TYR A 50 2.51 0.73 -16.06
CA TYR A 50 3.03 2.05 -16.40
C TYR A 50 3.95 2.62 -15.34
N PHE A 51 3.93 2.09 -14.11
CA PHE A 51 4.76 2.61 -13.03
C PHE A 51 5.33 1.50 -12.13
N THR A 52 6.40 1.83 -11.44
CA THR A 52 6.94 0.99 -10.35
C THR A 52 6.65 1.68 -9.03
N LEU A 53 5.81 1.05 -8.19
CA LEU A 53 5.46 1.58 -6.88
C LEU A 53 6.57 1.32 -5.85
N ARG A 54 6.93 2.38 -5.11
CA ARG A 54 7.83 2.35 -3.97
C ARG A 54 7.15 3.01 -2.78
N ILE A 55 6.92 2.26 -1.70
CA ILE A 55 6.41 2.81 -0.45
C ILE A 55 7.60 3.22 0.40
N ALA A 56 7.60 4.49 0.82
CA ALA A 56 8.55 5.04 1.78
C ALA A 56 7.80 5.46 3.05
N LEU A 57 8.37 5.15 4.21
CA LEU A 57 7.73 5.48 5.47
C LEU A 57 8.15 6.86 5.93
N ARG A 58 7.17 7.70 6.26
CA ARG A 58 7.40 9.02 6.82
C ARG A 58 6.58 9.19 8.09
N THR A 59 7.18 9.76 9.10
CA THR A 59 6.50 10.11 10.33
C THR A 59 6.57 11.64 10.56
N SER A 60 5.47 12.18 11.07
CA SER A 60 5.40 13.57 11.55
C SER A 60 6.15 13.80 12.88
N LEU A 61 6.52 12.69 13.54
CA LEU A 61 7.26 12.77 14.80
C LEU A 61 8.69 13.27 14.54
N PRO A 62 9.22 14.16 15.41
CA PRO A 62 10.60 14.57 15.29
C PRO A 62 11.51 13.35 15.32
N SER A 63 12.19 13.09 14.21
CA SER A 63 13.00 11.88 13.96
C SER A 63 14.19 11.70 14.93
N MET A 64 14.36 12.65 15.87
CA MET A 64 15.55 12.68 16.72
C MET A 64 15.49 11.80 17.97
N ASN A 65 14.34 11.25 18.31
CA ASN A 65 14.20 10.40 19.50
C ASN A 65 13.76 8.97 19.11
N LEU A 66 14.40 8.37 18.12
CA LEU A 66 14.30 6.92 17.95
C LEU A 66 14.77 6.29 19.27
N PRO A 67 13.92 5.50 19.94
CA PRO A 67 14.29 4.89 21.20
C PRO A 67 15.56 4.07 20.97
N CYS A 68 16.59 4.25 21.80
CA CYS A 68 17.64 3.26 21.93
C CYS A 68 16.94 1.97 22.39
N ILE A 69 16.61 1.09 21.45
CA ILE A 69 16.08 -0.22 21.75
C ILE A 69 17.24 -0.98 22.36
N GLN A 70 17.36 -0.87 23.68
CA GLN A 70 18.36 -1.63 24.43
C GLN A 70 17.98 -3.10 24.30
N LYS A 71 18.96 -3.94 24.03
CA LYS A 71 18.87 -5.40 24.09
C LYS A 71 18.58 -5.84 25.53
N ASN A 72 17.39 -5.65 26.00
CA ASN A 72 16.96 -6.22 27.27
C ASN A 72 16.06 -7.41 26.94
N GLU A 73 16.49 -8.59 27.34
CA GLU A 73 15.73 -9.84 27.31
C GLU A 73 14.38 -9.73 28.05
N ASP A 74 14.19 -8.68 28.85
CA ASP A 74 12.94 -8.31 29.52
C ASP A 74 11.94 -7.52 28.66
N ALA A 75 12.18 -7.39 27.35
CA ALA A 75 11.30 -6.62 26.46
C ALA A 75 9.86 -7.18 26.37
N LEU A 76 9.69 -8.48 26.62
CA LEU A 76 8.40 -9.16 26.67
C LEU A 76 7.68 -8.99 28.02
N ALA A 77 8.37 -8.58 29.08
CA ALA A 77 7.81 -8.49 30.43
C ALA A 77 7.11 -7.15 30.72
N CYS A 78 7.32 -6.12 29.90
CA CYS A 78 6.66 -4.83 30.03
C CYS A 78 6.15 -4.38 28.66
N ASP A 79 4.85 -4.17 28.53
CA ASP A 79 4.24 -3.70 27.29
C ASP A 79 4.72 -2.27 26.97
N LYS A 80 5.85 -2.19 26.26
CA LYS A 80 6.45 -0.92 25.90
C LYS A 80 5.63 -0.26 24.80
N VAL A 81 5.24 0.97 25.02
CA VAL A 81 4.47 1.79 24.09
C VAL A 81 5.33 2.94 23.59
N HIS A 82 5.46 3.08 22.28
CA HIS A 82 6.15 4.22 21.68
C HIS A 82 5.57 4.56 20.30
N PRO A 83 5.33 5.82 19.98
CA PRO A 83 4.68 6.23 18.73
C PRO A 83 5.49 5.89 17.46
N THR A 84 6.79 5.64 17.56
CA THR A 84 7.63 5.22 16.41
C THR A 84 7.62 3.71 16.20
N TYR A 85 7.04 2.91 17.10
CA TYR A 85 7.05 1.45 16.96
C TYR A 85 6.36 0.94 15.70
N PRO A 86 5.20 1.47 15.27
CA PRO A 86 4.56 1.01 14.03
C PRO A 86 5.45 1.16 12.81
N ILE A 87 6.16 2.28 12.68
CA ILE A 87 7.04 2.52 11.52
C ILE A 87 8.28 1.61 11.55
N ILE A 88 8.84 1.36 12.73
CA ILE A 88 9.95 0.42 12.92
C ILE A 88 9.49 -1.01 12.60
N ALA A 89 8.30 -1.39 13.05
CA ALA A 89 7.73 -2.72 12.85
C ALA A 89 7.47 -3.02 11.36
N VAL A 90 6.94 -2.05 10.60
CA VAL A 90 6.77 -2.21 9.14
C VAL A 90 8.12 -2.47 8.47
N LYS A 91 9.18 -1.74 8.85
CA LYS A 91 10.54 -1.96 8.32
C LYS A 91 11.14 -3.29 8.75
N ALA A 92 10.90 -3.74 9.98
CA ALA A 92 11.34 -5.07 10.42
C ALA A 92 10.64 -6.19 9.62
N ALA A 93 9.33 -6.06 9.38
CA ALA A 93 8.60 -7.00 8.53
C ALA A 93 9.10 -6.99 7.07
N GLU A 94 9.54 -5.82 6.56
CA GLU A 94 10.09 -5.68 5.21
C GLU A 94 11.38 -6.49 5.01
N PHE A 95 12.15 -6.79 6.06
CA PHE A 95 13.34 -7.64 5.98
C PHE A 95 12.99 -9.10 5.65
N GLN A 96 11.79 -9.56 6.00
CA GLN A 96 11.27 -10.86 5.58
C GLN A 96 10.63 -10.81 4.17
N GLY A 97 10.74 -9.68 3.49
CA GLY A 97 10.31 -9.46 2.12
C GLY A 97 9.44 -8.22 1.94
N LYS A 98 9.54 -7.57 0.78
CA LYS A 98 8.76 -6.37 0.48
C LYS A 98 7.24 -6.59 0.63
N ARG A 99 6.73 -7.76 0.20
CA ARG A 99 5.31 -8.11 0.37
C ARG A 99 4.92 -8.27 1.84
N ALA A 100 5.82 -8.80 2.67
CA ALA A 100 5.59 -8.93 4.11
C ALA A 100 5.43 -7.55 4.75
N GLY A 101 6.32 -6.59 4.43
CA GLY A 101 6.20 -5.21 4.90
C GLY A 101 4.89 -4.54 4.49
N LEU A 102 4.45 -4.70 3.23
CA LEU A 102 3.18 -4.13 2.76
C LEU A 102 1.96 -4.76 3.45
N ARG A 103 1.95 -6.08 3.64
CA ARG A 103 0.90 -6.79 4.40
C ARG A 103 0.89 -6.33 5.85
N PHE A 104 2.06 -6.13 6.44
CA PHE A 104 2.19 -5.65 7.82
C PHE A 104 1.65 -4.22 7.94
N LEU A 105 2.00 -3.31 7.05
CA LEU A 105 1.45 -1.95 7.00
C LEU A 105 -0.08 -1.94 6.90
N SER A 106 -0.64 -2.75 5.98
CA SER A 106 -2.10 -2.89 5.84
C SER A 106 -2.75 -3.40 7.13
N LYS A 107 -2.08 -4.31 7.85
CA LYS A 107 -2.57 -4.85 9.11
C LYS A 107 -2.45 -3.86 10.26
N VAL A 108 -1.41 -3.03 10.27
CA VAL A 108 -1.29 -1.91 11.21
C VAL A 108 -2.45 -0.93 11.03
N PHE A 109 -2.80 -0.57 9.80
CA PHE A 109 -3.97 0.25 9.51
C PHE A 109 -5.27 -0.40 10.00
N GLU A 110 -5.49 -1.69 9.71
CA GLU A 110 -6.67 -2.43 10.18
C GLU A 110 -6.77 -2.39 11.71
N TYR A 111 -5.67 -2.64 12.41
CA TYR A 111 -5.65 -2.65 13.88
C TYR A 111 -5.88 -1.26 14.47
N SER A 112 -5.25 -0.24 13.89
CA SER A 112 -5.39 1.15 14.36
C SER A 112 -6.79 1.69 14.09
N PHE A 113 -7.23 1.65 12.83
CA PHE A 113 -8.42 2.38 12.40
C PHE A 113 -9.70 1.55 12.43
N LEU A 114 -9.65 0.23 12.23
CA LEU A 114 -10.84 -0.62 12.27
C LEU A 114 -11.05 -1.29 13.62
N LYS A 115 -9.99 -1.67 14.33
CA LYS A 115 -10.11 -2.37 15.63
C LYS A 115 -9.86 -1.47 16.83
N SER A 116 -9.49 -0.21 16.59
CA SER A 116 -9.13 0.75 17.65
C SER A 116 -8.10 0.20 18.64
N ARG A 117 -7.15 -0.62 18.15
CA ARG A 117 -6.07 -1.19 18.96
C ARG A 117 -4.87 -0.21 18.98
N ASN A 118 -4.21 -0.16 20.11
CA ASN A 118 -3.00 0.64 20.25
C ASN A 118 -1.81 0.00 19.53
N VAL A 119 -1.61 0.30 18.25
CA VAL A 119 -0.48 -0.21 17.46
C VAL A 119 0.87 0.38 17.87
N SER A 120 0.90 1.35 18.79
CA SER A 120 2.16 1.81 19.39
C SER A 120 2.68 0.86 20.49
N SER A 121 1.88 -0.16 20.89
CA SER A 121 2.29 -1.20 21.82
C SER A 121 3.06 -2.29 21.08
N PHE A 122 4.21 -2.69 21.63
CA PHE A 122 5.05 -3.75 21.06
C PHE A 122 4.32 -5.10 21.00
N SER A 123 3.54 -5.45 22.04
CA SER A 123 2.77 -6.71 22.06
C SER A 123 1.75 -6.80 20.94
N VAL A 124 1.10 -5.69 20.58
CA VAL A 124 0.16 -5.62 19.45
C VAL A 124 0.88 -5.83 18.11
N LEU A 125 2.09 -5.29 17.97
CA LEU A 125 2.88 -5.47 16.74
C LEU A 125 3.37 -6.92 16.59
N VAL A 126 3.74 -7.57 17.67
CA VAL A 126 4.07 -9.01 17.67
C VAL A 126 2.84 -9.85 17.32
N GLU A 127 1.66 -9.55 17.87
CA GLU A 127 0.40 -10.21 17.48
C GLU A 127 0.11 -10.07 15.97
N ILE A 128 0.42 -8.91 15.40
CA ILE A 128 0.30 -8.69 13.94
C ILE A 128 1.27 -9.58 13.17
N ALA A 129 2.52 -9.70 13.61
CA ALA A 129 3.52 -10.55 12.97
C ALA A 129 3.10 -12.03 12.99
N GLU A 130 2.60 -12.51 14.13
CA GLU A 130 2.06 -13.86 14.26
C GLU A 130 0.90 -14.13 13.30
N LYS A 131 -0.08 -13.20 13.20
CA LYS A 131 -1.23 -13.35 12.30
C LYS A 131 -0.87 -13.31 10.82
N LEU A 132 0.25 -12.71 10.48
CA LEU A 132 0.79 -12.67 9.12
C LEU A 132 1.72 -13.86 8.82
N GLU A 133 1.87 -14.77 9.79
CA GLU A 133 2.73 -15.96 9.69
C GLU A 133 4.19 -15.59 9.37
N LEU A 134 4.67 -14.46 9.93
CA LEU A 134 6.07 -14.07 9.85
C LEU A 134 6.90 -14.90 10.83
N ASP A 135 8.21 -15.01 10.58
CA ASP A 135 9.13 -15.49 11.60
C ASP A 135 9.20 -14.45 12.73
N VAL A 136 8.50 -14.76 13.83
CA VAL A 136 8.36 -13.84 14.97
C VAL A 136 9.68 -13.60 15.68
N ASP A 137 10.53 -14.61 15.80
CA ASP A 137 11.84 -14.47 16.44
C ASP A 137 12.76 -13.60 15.60
N GLU A 138 12.73 -13.75 14.27
CA GLU A 138 13.45 -12.88 13.34
C GLU A 138 12.89 -11.46 13.40
N PHE A 139 11.57 -11.30 13.37
CA PHE A 139 10.92 -10.00 13.48
C PHE A 139 11.34 -9.24 14.74
N ILE A 140 11.36 -9.90 15.92
CA ILE A 140 11.77 -9.28 17.19
C ILE A 140 13.27 -8.89 17.16
N ARG A 141 14.12 -9.74 16.60
CA ARG A 141 15.55 -9.44 16.43
C ARG A 141 15.76 -8.22 15.53
N ASP A 142 15.05 -8.19 14.38
CA ASP A 142 15.16 -7.13 13.40
C ASP A 142 14.59 -5.81 13.93
N PHE A 143 13.44 -5.86 14.61
CA PHE A 143 12.86 -4.70 15.26
C PHE A 143 13.82 -3.98 16.21
N SER A 144 14.67 -4.74 16.89
CA SER A 144 15.68 -4.22 17.83
C SER A 144 17.05 -3.94 17.18
N SER A 145 17.18 -4.12 15.87
CA SER A 145 18.45 -4.03 15.17
C SER A 145 18.82 -2.61 14.76
N LYS A 146 20.13 -2.36 14.60
CA LYS A 146 20.61 -1.13 14.00
C LYS A 146 20.29 -1.06 12.51
N ASN A 147 20.03 -2.19 11.85
CA ASN A 147 19.77 -2.26 10.43
C ASN A 147 18.38 -1.71 10.10
N VAL A 148 17.37 -1.97 10.94
CA VAL A 148 16.02 -1.40 10.76
C VAL A 148 16.05 0.12 10.87
N LEU A 149 16.85 0.66 11.81
CA LEU A 149 17.00 2.11 11.96
C LEU A 149 17.71 2.73 10.75
N ARG A 150 18.72 2.06 10.19
CA ARG A 150 19.39 2.49 8.95
C ARG A 150 18.43 2.47 7.76
N SER A 151 17.61 1.43 7.64
CA SER A 151 16.59 1.35 6.58
C SER A 151 15.59 2.50 6.69
N LEU A 152 15.14 2.83 7.90
CA LEU A 152 14.26 3.98 8.14
C LEU A 152 14.96 5.32 7.83
N GLN A 153 16.24 5.46 8.15
CA GLN A 153 17.02 6.65 7.80
C GLN A 153 17.08 6.89 6.30
N VAL A 154 17.09 5.83 5.48
CA VAL A 154 17.02 5.94 4.01
C VAL A 154 15.69 6.58 3.59
N ASP A 155 14.57 6.14 4.14
CA ASP A 155 13.26 6.73 3.84
C ASP A 155 13.18 8.19 4.27
N VAL A 156 13.72 8.52 5.45
CA VAL A 156 13.79 9.91 5.95
C VAL A 156 14.67 10.77 5.03
N TYR A 157 15.80 10.25 4.58
CA TYR A 157 16.66 10.94 3.64
C TYR A 157 15.97 11.19 2.30
N MET A 158 15.30 10.17 1.74
CA MET A 158 14.52 10.31 0.51
C MET A 158 13.40 11.36 0.67
N ALA A 159 12.68 11.34 1.78
CA ALA A 159 11.65 12.35 2.05
C ALA A 159 12.22 13.77 2.08
N LYS A 160 13.43 13.94 2.63
CA LYS A 160 14.12 15.24 2.67
C LYS A 160 14.56 15.68 1.29
N GLU A 161 15.21 14.81 0.50
CA GLU A 161 15.68 15.11 -0.86
C GLU A 161 14.51 15.43 -1.81
N MET A 162 13.36 14.79 -1.62
CA MET A 162 12.15 15.03 -2.40
C MET A 162 11.27 16.14 -1.80
N GLU A 163 11.75 16.84 -0.76
CA GLU A 163 11.03 17.92 -0.07
C GLU A 163 9.62 17.53 0.35
N VAL A 164 9.48 16.30 0.88
CA VAL A 164 8.20 15.79 1.37
C VAL A 164 7.99 16.22 2.82
N ASP A 165 7.08 17.15 3.05
CA ASP A 165 6.81 17.73 4.38
C ASP A 165 5.79 16.92 5.18
N LYS A 166 4.89 16.21 4.51
CA LYS A 166 3.81 15.43 5.16
C LYS A 166 3.54 14.12 4.43
N ALA A 167 2.94 13.16 5.13
CA ALA A 167 2.20 12.03 4.58
C ALA A 167 0.70 12.46 4.42
N ALA A 168 -0.08 11.97 3.49
CA ALA A 168 0.28 11.15 2.35
C ALA A 168 0.82 12.04 1.22
N THR A 169 1.91 11.65 0.60
CA THR A 169 2.47 12.38 -0.54
C THR A 169 2.93 11.39 -1.60
N PHE A 170 2.57 11.68 -2.85
CA PHE A 170 3.04 10.97 -4.04
C PHE A 170 4.14 11.79 -4.71
N VAL A 171 5.18 11.13 -5.17
CA VAL A 171 6.21 11.75 -6.02
C VAL A 171 6.41 10.85 -7.23
N PHE A 172 6.17 11.41 -8.40
CA PHE A 172 6.29 10.73 -9.67
C PHE A 172 7.57 11.17 -10.37
N PHE A 173 8.36 10.22 -10.84
CA PHE A 173 9.51 10.45 -11.67
C PHE A 173 9.32 9.80 -13.04
N ASN A 174 9.49 10.56 -14.10
CA ASN A 174 9.58 10.02 -15.44
C ASN A 174 10.99 9.45 -15.70
N GLY A 175 11.21 8.89 -16.89
CA GLY A 175 12.53 8.33 -17.27
C GLY A 175 13.61 9.38 -17.57
N ASN A 176 13.32 10.66 -17.48
CA ASN A 176 14.27 11.75 -17.73
C ASN A 176 14.87 12.23 -16.39
N ILE A 177 16.19 12.09 -16.27
CA ILE A 177 16.93 12.45 -15.06
C ILE A 177 17.00 13.98 -14.86
N GLU A 178 16.80 14.76 -15.94
CA GLU A 178 16.83 16.23 -15.89
C GLU A 178 15.51 16.84 -15.41
N ASP A 179 14.42 16.05 -15.39
CA ASP A 179 13.12 16.54 -14.97
C ASP A 179 12.98 16.46 -13.44
N GLU A 180 12.42 17.48 -12.84
CA GLU A 180 12.04 17.47 -11.45
C GLU A 180 10.86 16.48 -11.23
N GLY A 181 10.86 15.77 -10.10
CA GLY A 181 9.74 14.88 -9.74
C GLY A 181 8.46 15.67 -9.48
N LEU A 182 7.34 15.21 -10.05
CA LEU A 182 6.03 15.81 -9.79
C LEU A 182 5.51 15.35 -8.43
N LYS A 183 5.27 16.29 -7.52
CA LYS A 183 4.84 16.03 -6.15
C LYS A 183 3.38 16.38 -5.94
N VAL A 184 2.61 15.43 -5.39
CA VAL A 184 1.19 15.58 -5.03
C VAL A 184 1.01 15.24 -3.56
N SER A 185 0.68 16.24 -2.73
CA SER A 185 0.54 16.08 -1.28
C SER A 185 -0.92 16.19 -0.85
N GLY A 186 -1.42 15.16 -0.18
CA GLY A 186 -2.80 15.01 0.25
C GLY A 186 -3.61 14.09 -0.65
N LEU A 187 -4.93 14.08 -0.42
CA LEU A 187 -5.88 13.26 -1.18
C LEU A 187 -6.54 14.11 -2.26
N TYR A 188 -6.59 13.58 -3.46
CA TYR A 188 -7.29 14.15 -4.62
C TYR A 188 -8.20 13.09 -5.22
N GLU A 189 -9.07 13.51 -6.14
CA GLU A 189 -9.90 12.60 -6.91
C GLU A 189 -9.04 11.69 -7.80
N TYR A 190 -9.54 10.50 -8.10
CA TYR A 190 -8.78 9.46 -8.81
C TYR A 190 -8.28 9.92 -10.17
N GLU A 191 -9.09 10.69 -10.89
CA GLU A 191 -8.82 11.24 -12.22
C GLU A 191 -7.57 12.13 -12.26
N VAL A 192 -7.22 12.77 -11.13
CA VAL A 192 -5.99 13.59 -11.05
C VAL A 192 -4.76 12.72 -11.19
N TYR A 193 -4.75 11.54 -10.58
CA TYR A 193 -3.63 10.59 -10.68
C TYR A 193 -3.54 9.95 -12.06
N GLU A 194 -4.67 9.68 -12.71
CA GLU A 194 -4.72 9.20 -14.09
C GLU A 194 -4.13 10.25 -15.05
N GLN A 195 -4.55 11.51 -14.94
CA GLN A 195 -4.04 12.59 -15.77
C GLN A 195 -2.52 12.77 -15.61
N ILE A 196 -2.02 12.70 -14.38
CA ILE A 196 -0.58 12.77 -14.11
C ILE A 196 0.16 11.61 -14.80
N LEU A 197 -0.36 10.39 -14.68
CA LEU A 197 0.24 9.22 -15.33
C LEU A 197 0.23 9.37 -16.86
N GLU A 198 -0.88 9.81 -17.45
CA GLU A 198 -1.00 10.07 -18.90
C GLU A 198 0.03 11.12 -19.38
N GLU A 199 0.15 12.23 -18.65
CA GLU A 199 1.08 13.30 -18.97
C GLU A 199 2.54 12.80 -18.92
N LEU A 200 2.90 12.05 -17.87
CA LEU A 200 4.26 11.54 -17.69
C LEU A 200 4.63 10.41 -18.67
N VAL A 201 3.66 9.58 -19.04
CA VAL A 201 3.82 8.52 -20.04
C VAL A 201 3.90 9.14 -21.46
N GLY A 202 3.27 10.29 -21.68
CA GLY A 202 3.21 10.98 -22.96
C GLY A 202 2.28 10.32 -24.00
N MET A 203 1.40 9.42 -23.57
CA MET A 203 0.38 8.79 -24.40
C MET A 203 -0.84 8.42 -23.56
N THR A 204 -1.97 8.21 -24.22
CA THR A 204 -3.18 7.71 -23.55
C THR A 204 -2.91 6.37 -22.89
N ILE A 205 -3.16 6.30 -21.58
CA ILE A 205 -3.05 5.07 -20.81
C ILE A 205 -4.36 4.28 -20.91
N ILE A 206 -4.24 2.96 -20.87
CA ILE A 206 -5.40 2.07 -20.96
C ILE A 206 -5.46 1.26 -19.66
N PRO A 207 -6.57 1.29 -18.90
CA PRO A 207 -6.68 0.50 -17.68
C PRO A 207 -6.69 -1.00 -17.99
N ASP A 208 -6.06 -1.79 -17.14
CA ASP A 208 -6.18 -3.23 -17.16
C ASP A 208 -7.57 -3.67 -16.67
N ILE A 209 -8.04 -4.81 -17.16
CA ILE A 209 -9.31 -5.36 -16.72
C ILE A 209 -9.17 -5.84 -15.27
N PRO A 210 -10.07 -5.42 -14.35
CA PRO A 210 -10.03 -5.88 -12.98
C PRO A 210 -10.05 -7.41 -12.88
N PRO A 211 -9.25 -8.02 -11.99
CA PRO A 211 -9.24 -9.46 -11.79
C PRO A 211 -10.57 -9.95 -11.19
N PRO A 212 -10.87 -11.26 -11.21
CA PRO A 212 -12.02 -11.81 -10.52
C PRO A 212 -12.06 -11.42 -9.03
N LEU A 213 -13.26 -11.30 -8.46
CA LEU A 213 -13.45 -10.87 -7.06
C LEU A 213 -12.72 -11.77 -6.06
N GLU A 214 -12.62 -13.06 -6.36
CA GLU A 214 -11.92 -14.04 -5.54
C GLU A 214 -10.41 -13.73 -5.46
N ASP A 215 -9.81 -13.27 -6.55
CA ASP A 215 -8.39 -12.92 -6.62
C ASP A 215 -8.12 -11.59 -5.88
N LEU A 216 -9.08 -10.66 -5.89
CA LEU A 216 -8.99 -9.46 -5.06
C LEU A 216 -8.87 -9.79 -3.57
N PHE A 217 -9.69 -10.75 -3.06
CA PHE A 217 -9.62 -11.20 -1.68
C PHE A 217 -8.42 -12.10 -1.35
N GLN A 218 -7.67 -12.56 -2.36
CA GLN A 218 -6.36 -13.17 -2.14
C GLN A 218 -5.25 -12.12 -2.05
N ARG A 219 -5.42 -11.00 -2.75
CA ARG A 219 -4.44 -9.90 -2.81
C ARG A 219 -4.60 -8.93 -1.64
N PHE A 220 -5.85 -8.65 -1.23
CA PHE A 220 -6.19 -7.67 -0.21
C PHE A 220 -7.01 -8.30 0.91
N ASP A 221 -6.56 -8.13 2.15
CA ASP A 221 -7.20 -8.75 3.32
C ASP A 221 -8.61 -8.21 3.59
N VAL A 222 -8.80 -6.90 3.40
CA VAL A 222 -10.07 -6.21 3.69
C VAL A 222 -10.37 -5.22 2.56
N LEU A 223 -11.62 -5.24 2.08
CA LEU A 223 -12.13 -4.34 1.04
C LEU A 223 -13.47 -3.75 1.46
N ALA A 224 -13.70 -2.48 1.14
CA ALA A 224 -14.98 -1.82 1.35
C ALA A 224 -15.95 -2.06 0.17
N THR A 225 -17.26 -1.92 0.41
CA THR A 225 -18.25 -2.09 -0.66
C THR A 225 -18.09 -1.05 -1.77
N ASN A 226 -17.87 0.21 -1.41
CA ASN A 226 -17.63 1.29 -2.36
C ASN A 226 -16.34 1.07 -3.15
N GLU A 227 -15.27 0.66 -2.50
CA GLU A 227 -13.99 0.33 -3.16
C GLU A 227 -14.19 -0.75 -4.25
N ILE A 228 -14.94 -1.81 -3.95
CA ILE A 228 -15.26 -2.86 -4.92
C ILE A 228 -16.12 -2.32 -6.05
N ALA A 229 -17.09 -1.45 -5.75
CA ALA A 229 -17.91 -0.80 -6.75
C ALA A 229 -17.06 0.05 -7.71
N ASP A 230 -16.12 0.81 -7.19
CA ASP A 230 -15.20 1.66 -7.96
C ASP A 230 -14.23 0.84 -8.82
N ILE A 231 -13.68 -0.27 -8.29
CA ILE A 231 -12.77 -1.17 -9.03
C ILE A 231 -13.48 -1.79 -10.24
N TYR A 232 -14.74 -2.22 -10.11
CA TYR A 232 -15.48 -2.86 -11.19
C TYR A 232 -16.35 -1.90 -12.00
N ASN A 233 -16.31 -0.62 -11.68
CA ASN A 233 -17.17 0.41 -12.30
C ASN A 233 -18.66 0.02 -12.30
N ILE A 234 -19.16 -0.42 -11.15
CA ILE A 234 -20.54 -0.83 -10.93
C ILE A 234 -21.16 -0.05 -9.75
N SER A 235 -22.50 -0.04 -9.66
CA SER A 235 -23.14 0.57 -8.50
C SER A 235 -22.84 -0.21 -7.20
N GLU A 236 -22.76 0.51 -6.06
CA GLU A 236 -22.58 -0.13 -4.74
C GLU A 236 -23.63 -1.22 -4.46
N LYS A 237 -24.88 -1.01 -4.91
CA LYS A 237 -25.97 -2.00 -4.80
C LYS A 237 -25.65 -3.29 -5.56
N SER A 238 -25.00 -3.17 -6.73
CA SER A 238 -24.57 -4.33 -7.53
C SER A 238 -23.40 -5.03 -6.85
N ALA A 239 -22.40 -4.28 -6.37
CA ALA A 239 -21.28 -4.81 -5.61
C ALA A 239 -21.77 -5.55 -4.35
N GLU A 240 -22.65 -4.93 -3.56
CA GLU A 240 -23.21 -5.55 -2.37
C GLU A 240 -23.97 -6.85 -2.66
N ARG A 241 -24.71 -6.91 -3.77
CA ARG A 241 -25.41 -8.15 -4.18
C ARG A 241 -24.43 -9.28 -4.48
N GLU A 242 -23.35 -8.99 -5.18
CA GLU A 242 -22.30 -10.00 -5.48
C GLU A 242 -21.56 -10.45 -4.21
N LEU A 243 -21.27 -9.51 -3.31
CA LEU A 243 -20.65 -9.80 -2.02
C LEU A 243 -21.55 -10.63 -1.11
N LYS A 244 -22.86 -10.35 -1.07
CA LYS A 244 -23.84 -11.17 -0.34
C LYS A 244 -23.91 -12.61 -0.86
N LYS A 245 -23.74 -12.86 -2.16
CA LYS A 245 -23.63 -14.23 -2.71
C LYS A 245 -22.43 -14.97 -2.13
N ARG A 246 -21.23 -14.31 -2.08
CA ARG A 246 -20.00 -14.89 -1.51
C ARG A 246 -20.10 -15.09 -0.01
N LEU A 247 -20.82 -14.21 0.69
CA LEU A 247 -21.13 -14.38 2.11
C LEU A 247 -21.97 -15.64 2.35
N LEU A 248 -23.03 -15.85 1.56
CA LEU A 248 -23.88 -17.06 1.64
C LEU A 248 -23.08 -18.33 1.32
N GLN A 249 -22.10 -18.24 0.44
CA GLN A 249 -21.17 -19.34 0.11
C GLN A 249 -20.09 -19.52 1.19
N GLN A 250 -20.10 -18.73 2.25
CA GLN A 250 -19.10 -18.72 3.34
C GLN A 250 -17.67 -18.46 2.88
N TYR A 251 -17.48 -17.85 1.70
CA TYR A 251 -16.18 -17.49 1.17
C TYR A 251 -15.61 -16.23 1.84
N ILE A 252 -16.49 -15.26 2.12
CA ILE A 252 -16.14 -14.01 2.80
C ILE A 252 -16.99 -13.80 4.05
N GLU A 253 -16.52 -12.94 4.93
CA GLU A 253 -17.28 -12.46 6.09
C GLU A 253 -17.45 -10.94 6.02
N ARG A 254 -18.52 -10.48 6.66
CA ARG A 254 -18.86 -9.06 6.76
C ARG A 254 -18.34 -8.49 8.07
N ILE A 255 -17.69 -7.33 7.97
CA ILE A 255 -17.25 -6.54 9.12
C ILE A 255 -17.96 -5.18 9.02
N THR A 256 -18.63 -4.76 10.08
CA THR A 256 -19.22 -3.41 10.16
C THR A 256 -18.29 -2.53 10.97
N PHE A 257 -17.87 -1.41 10.39
CA PHE A 257 -17.06 -0.42 11.06
C PHE A 257 -17.66 0.96 10.82
N GLN A 258 -18.07 1.63 11.91
CA GLN A 258 -18.86 2.86 11.84
C GLN A 258 -20.02 2.66 10.85
N ASP A 259 -20.16 3.52 9.84
CA ASP A 259 -21.19 3.42 8.82
C ASP A 259 -20.74 2.68 7.55
N THR A 260 -19.49 2.15 7.53
CA THR A 260 -18.92 1.47 6.37
C THR A 260 -19.01 -0.05 6.51
N THR A 261 -19.45 -0.71 5.44
CA THR A 261 -19.43 -2.16 5.34
C THR A 261 -18.13 -2.63 4.69
N LEU A 262 -17.38 -3.42 5.42
CA LEU A 262 -16.13 -4.03 4.99
C LEU A 262 -16.30 -5.54 4.83
N TRP A 263 -15.52 -6.12 3.95
CA TRP A 263 -15.54 -7.54 3.62
C TRP A 263 -14.14 -8.11 3.70
N ARG A 264 -14.03 -9.32 4.22
CA ARG A 264 -12.77 -10.02 4.36
C ARG A 264 -12.94 -11.49 3.95
N LYS A 265 -11.90 -12.09 3.38
CA LYS A 265 -11.88 -13.53 3.15
C LYS A 265 -12.03 -14.26 4.49
N LYS A 266 -12.94 -15.23 4.55
CA LYS A 266 -13.10 -16.06 5.75
C LYS A 266 -11.86 -16.94 5.91
N GLN A 267 -11.24 -16.87 7.08
CA GLN A 267 -10.18 -17.82 7.45
C GLN A 267 -10.86 -19.13 7.85
N LEU A 268 -10.51 -20.21 7.18
CA LEU A 268 -11.00 -21.56 7.46
C LEU A 268 -10.28 -22.15 8.67
#